data_18f2adb072b22c1378ec4a1e6ee3d005
#
_entry.id   18f2adb072b22c1378ec4a1e6ee3d005
#
_cell.length_a   1.000
_cell.length_b   1.000
_cell.length_c   1.000
_cell.angle_alpha   90.00
_cell.angle_beta   90.00
_cell.angle_gamma   90.00
#
_symmetry.space_group_name_H-M   'P 1'
#
loop_
_entity.id
_entity.type
_entity.pdbx_description
1 polymer ?
#
loop_
_entity_poly.entity_id
_entity_poly.type
_entity_poly.pdbx_seq_one_letter_code
_entity_poly.pdbx_strand_id
1 'polypeptide(L)'
;MEQTQPRGRAIALLPIGVFLVFFLGAGILSGDFYAMPAVVAFLIALLVAFLQNRKLSFAEKIRVIARGVGDENIITMCLIFLCAGGFSGAVSAAGGVESTVNLGLSVLPPDVAVVGLFIIGCFISLSMGTSMGTISALAPIAVGISDKTGISMAICIGSVVCGAMFGDNLSMISDTTIAAVKTQGCQMKDKFRENFLIVLPAAVLTAVIFFFLTRGQSYQITGALDYDLWKILPYILVLIGALVGVNVFIVLIGGTVVSLIVGVATGSIAVGEMFQVVGSGVTGMYDITVISIIVACIVELVREYGGIRFLLEMIKKGVRGPKGAEFGIAALSLAVDCCTANNTVAIVMAGPIAKDIADSYGVSPRRSASLLDIFSSVGQGLLPYGAQLLSAASLCALTPFEIIPYLFYPILMAVSAFCFILLRKR
;
A
#
# COMPACT_ATOMS: atom_id res chain seq x y z
N MET A 1 -3.29 19.03 30.95
CA MET A 1 -3.57 20.17 30.06
C MET A 1 -4.40 19.63 28.92
N GLU A 2 -5.70 19.87 28.90
CA GLU A 2 -6.56 19.63 27.74
C GLU A 2 -6.02 20.47 26.58
N GLN A 3 -5.42 19.82 25.62
CA GLN A 3 -5.05 20.46 24.36
C GLN A 3 -6.38 20.87 23.68
N THR A 4 -6.70 22.15 23.74
CA THR A 4 -7.80 22.73 22.95
C THR A 4 -7.56 22.37 21.49
N GLN A 5 -8.30 21.39 21.00
CA GLN A 5 -8.17 20.94 19.61
C GLN A 5 -8.45 22.12 18.66
N PRO A 6 -7.64 22.34 17.63
CA PRO A 6 -7.79 23.47 16.71
C PRO A 6 -9.16 23.40 16.02
N ARG A 7 -9.81 24.54 15.81
CA ARG A 7 -11.06 24.63 15.01
C ARG A 7 -10.79 24.14 13.59
N GLY A 8 -11.73 23.40 13.00
CA GLY A 8 -11.64 22.93 11.62
C GLY A 8 -11.51 24.10 10.63
N ARG A 9 -10.49 24.02 9.74
CA ARG A 9 -10.20 25.08 8.74
C ARG A 9 -9.90 24.45 7.39
N ALA A 10 -10.73 24.77 6.37
CA ALA A 10 -10.52 24.30 5.00
C ALA A 10 -9.16 24.71 4.41
N ILE A 11 -8.70 25.93 4.70
CA ILE A 11 -7.42 26.46 4.19
C ILE A 11 -6.22 25.59 4.62
N ALA A 12 -6.32 24.85 5.72
CA ALA A 12 -5.26 23.99 6.18
C ALA A 12 -5.01 22.79 5.24
N LEU A 13 -5.97 22.45 4.35
CA LEU A 13 -5.82 21.42 3.32
C LEU A 13 -5.08 21.91 2.05
N LEU A 14 -4.79 23.21 1.97
CA LEU A 14 -4.15 23.81 0.80
C LEU A 14 -2.83 23.11 0.38
N PRO A 15 -1.94 22.65 1.28
CA PRO A 15 -0.72 21.94 0.87
C PRO A 15 -1.02 20.69 0.04
N ILE A 16 -2.04 19.91 0.41
CA ILE A 16 -2.45 18.72 -0.34
C ILE A 16 -3.00 19.11 -1.71
N GLY A 17 -3.84 20.14 -1.76
CA GLY A 17 -4.33 20.69 -3.04
C GLY A 17 -3.22 21.19 -3.96
N VAL A 18 -2.22 21.87 -3.39
CA VAL A 18 -1.04 22.35 -4.15
C VAL A 18 -0.24 21.17 -4.70
N PHE A 19 0.03 20.14 -3.88
CA PHE A 19 0.68 18.93 -4.37
C PHE A 19 -0.05 18.34 -5.59
N LEU A 20 -1.37 18.13 -5.47
CA LEU A 20 -2.17 17.54 -6.55
C LEU A 20 -2.14 18.41 -7.81
N VAL A 21 -2.28 19.73 -7.69
CA VAL A 21 -2.26 20.65 -8.83
C VAL A 21 -0.90 20.64 -9.54
N PHE A 22 0.20 20.69 -8.79
CA PHE A 22 1.54 20.67 -9.39
C PHE A 22 1.87 19.32 -10.01
N PHE A 23 1.63 18.23 -9.30
CA PHE A 23 2.00 16.89 -9.73
C PHE A 23 1.14 16.42 -10.93
N LEU A 24 -0.21 16.49 -10.80
CA LEU A 24 -1.11 16.14 -11.89
C LEU A 24 -1.04 17.15 -13.03
N GLY A 25 -0.95 18.45 -12.71
CA GLY A 25 -0.85 19.51 -13.71
C GLY A 25 0.40 19.39 -14.57
N ALA A 26 1.56 19.13 -13.98
CA ALA A 26 2.79 18.89 -14.72
C ALA A 26 2.67 17.65 -15.62
N GLY A 27 2.17 16.53 -15.09
CA GLY A 27 2.00 15.29 -15.87
C GLY A 27 1.04 15.44 -17.04
N ILE A 28 -0.07 16.14 -16.85
CA ILE A 28 -1.07 16.37 -17.90
C ILE A 28 -0.55 17.34 -18.97
N LEU A 29 0.12 18.44 -18.56
CA LEU A 29 0.61 19.46 -19.49
C LEU A 29 1.80 18.99 -20.32
N SER A 30 2.67 18.16 -19.74
CA SER A 30 3.84 17.61 -20.46
C SER A 30 3.53 16.31 -21.22
N GLY A 31 2.40 15.64 -20.90
CA GLY A 31 2.13 14.28 -21.39
C GLY A 31 3.06 13.22 -20.77
N ASP A 32 3.86 13.60 -19.76
CA ASP A 32 4.84 12.75 -19.11
C ASP A 32 4.81 12.97 -17.58
N PHE A 33 4.43 11.94 -16.83
CA PHE A 33 4.40 12.00 -15.37
C PHE A 33 5.78 11.92 -14.70
N TYR A 34 6.84 11.69 -15.48
CA TYR A 34 8.23 11.81 -15.02
C TYR A 34 8.77 13.26 -15.15
N ALA A 35 8.07 14.14 -15.87
CA ALA A 35 8.50 15.54 -16.05
C ALA A 35 8.66 16.29 -14.72
N MET A 36 7.91 15.91 -13.68
CA MET A 36 8.06 16.45 -12.34
C MET A 36 8.30 15.30 -11.34
N PRO A 37 9.53 15.19 -10.79
CA PRO A 37 9.77 14.23 -9.70
C PRO A 37 8.83 14.48 -8.52
N ALA A 38 8.18 13.41 -8.02
CA ALA A 38 7.20 13.52 -6.94
C ALA A 38 7.75 14.19 -5.68
N VAL A 39 9.04 13.96 -5.37
CA VAL A 39 9.72 14.59 -4.23
C VAL A 39 9.71 16.12 -4.34
N VAL A 40 9.83 16.70 -5.56
CA VAL A 40 9.81 18.15 -5.77
C VAL A 40 8.41 18.71 -5.51
N ALA A 41 7.36 18.04 -6.02
CA ALA A 41 5.97 18.43 -5.79
C ALA A 41 5.64 18.41 -4.29
N PHE A 42 6.10 17.40 -3.55
CA PHE A 42 5.93 17.32 -2.10
C PHE A 42 6.73 18.39 -1.35
N LEU A 43 7.93 18.74 -1.78
CA LEU A 43 8.69 19.85 -1.17
C LEU A 43 7.99 21.20 -1.37
N ILE A 44 7.37 21.45 -2.53
CA ILE A 44 6.55 22.64 -2.77
C ILE A 44 5.34 22.64 -1.81
N ALA A 45 4.66 21.50 -1.66
CA ALA A 45 3.54 21.38 -0.74
C ALA A 45 3.96 21.60 0.73
N LEU A 46 5.12 21.07 1.13
CA LEU A 46 5.68 21.27 2.45
C LEU A 46 6.02 22.76 2.69
N LEU A 47 6.58 23.44 1.70
CA LEU A 47 6.83 24.89 1.78
C LEU A 47 5.51 25.65 2.02
N VAL A 48 4.44 25.30 1.29
CA VAL A 48 3.12 25.92 1.49
C VAL A 48 2.60 25.64 2.90
N ALA A 49 2.78 24.41 3.42
CA ALA A 49 2.41 24.11 4.80
C ALA A 49 3.20 24.94 5.82
N PHE A 50 4.47 25.18 5.60
CA PHE A 50 5.29 26.06 6.43
C PHE A 50 4.86 27.53 6.39
N LEU A 51 4.40 28.03 5.25
CA LEU A 51 3.94 29.42 5.09
C LEU A 51 2.57 29.67 5.73
N GLN A 52 1.80 28.60 5.98
CA GLN A 52 0.53 28.69 6.70
C GLN A 52 0.75 28.94 8.20
N ASN A 53 -0.33 29.28 8.88
CA ASN A 53 -0.38 29.48 10.34
C ASN A 53 0.80 30.28 10.90
N ARG A 54 0.85 31.57 10.56
CA ARG A 54 1.92 32.53 10.99
C ARG A 54 1.96 32.73 12.51
N LYS A 55 1.01 32.21 13.27
CA LYS A 55 1.02 32.27 14.74
C LYS A 55 2.04 31.33 15.37
N LEU A 56 2.38 30.24 14.69
CA LEU A 56 3.41 29.31 15.13
C LEU A 56 4.76 29.76 14.61
N SER A 57 5.74 29.82 15.49
CA SER A 57 7.14 30.04 15.14
C SER A 57 7.68 28.85 14.32
N PHE A 58 8.78 29.07 13.61
CA PHE A 58 9.44 27.99 12.87
C PHE A 58 9.83 26.81 13.76
N ALA A 59 10.36 27.10 14.97
CA ALA A 59 10.75 26.07 15.93
C ALA A 59 9.55 25.22 16.40
N GLU A 60 8.38 25.83 16.59
CA GLU A 60 7.16 25.10 16.95
C GLU A 60 6.69 24.21 15.79
N LYS A 61 6.74 24.69 14.55
CA LYS A 61 6.44 23.86 13.35
C LYS A 61 7.37 22.68 13.24
N ILE A 62 8.67 22.85 13.50
CA ILE A 62 9.62 21.74 13.52
C ILE A 62 9.25 20.70 14.61
N ARG A 63 8.82 21.13 15.82
CA ARG A 63 8.36 20.19 16.84
C ARG A 63 7.11 19.43 16.43
N VAL A 64 6.18 20.08 15.71
CA VAL A 64 5.00 19.43 15.15
C VAL A 64 5.42 18.35 14.14
N ILE A 65 6.29 18.69 13.19
CA ILE A 65 6.82 17.75 12.20
C ILE A 65 7.53 16.57 12.86
N ALA A 66 8.38 16.84 13.86
CA ALA A 66 9.12 15.80 14.55
C ALA A 66 8.22 14.74 15.20
N ARG A 67 7.03 15.14 15.67
CA ARG A 67 6.02 14.17 16.17
C ARG A 67 5.46 13.30 15.05
N GLY A 68 5.16 13.90 13.89
CA GLY A 68 4.62 13.16 12.73
C GLY A 68 5.63 12.19 12.14
N VAL A 69 6.87 12.62 11.95
CA VAL A 69 7.96 11.74 11.44
C VAL A 69 8.32 10.65 12.45
N GLY A 70 8.23 10.95 13.76
CA GLY A 70 8.46 9.98 14.84
C GLY A 70 7.30 9.00 15.08
N ASP A 71 6.25 9.02 14.28
CA ASP A 71 5.16 8.04 14.35
C ASP A 71 5.68 6.63 14.02
N GLU A 72 5.27 5.63 14.82
CA GLU A 72 5.72 4.25 14.69
C GLU A 72 5.45 3.67 13.29
N ASN A 73 4.31 4.01 12.69
CA ASN A 73 3.95 3.51 11.35
C ASN A 73 4.88 4.09 10.29
N ILE A 74 5.24 5.38 10.39
CA ILE A 74 6.13 6.04 9.42
C ILE A 74 7.53 5.45 9.52
N ILE A 75 8.06 5.28 10.74
CA ILE A 75 9.38 4.67 10.96
C ILE A 75 9.40 3.23 10.45
N THR A 76 8.39 2.44 10.82
CA THR A 76 8.24 1.04 10.39
C THR A 76 8.21 0.93 8.85
N MET A 77 7.43 1.78 8.19
CA MET A 77 7.34 1.82 6.73
C MET A 77 8.67 2.16 6.07
N CYS A 78 9.39 3.18 6.55
CA CYS A 78 10.71 3.54 6.03
C CYS A 78 11.71 2.38 6.19
N LEU A 79 11.71 1.70 7.33
CA LEU A 79 12.59 0.56 7.56
C LEU A 79 12.23 -0.64 6.66
N ILE A 80 10.93 -0.89 6.43
CA ILE A 80 10.49 -1.94 5.48
C ILE A 80 11.01 -1.64 4.07
N PHE A 81 10.95 -0.40 3.60
CA PHE A 81 11.50 -0.03 2.29
C PHE A 81 13.00 -0.37 2.18
N LEU A 82 13.79 0.01 3.16
CA LEU A 82 15.23 -0.25 3.16
C LEU A 82 15.54 -1.75 3.20
N CYS A 83 14.84 -2.51 4.04
CA CYS A 83 14.99 -3.97 4.11
C CYS A 83 14.56 -4.66 2.81
N ALA A 84 13.46 -4.18 2.19
CA ALA A 84 12.96 -4.70 0.93
C ALA A 84 13.92 -4.45 -0.22
N GLY A 85 14.52 -3.25 -0.27
CA GLY A 85 15.57 -2.93 -1.26
C GLY A 85 16.77 -3.85 -1.10
N GLY A 86 17.25 -4.04 0.13
CA GLY A 86 18.35 -4.96 0.42
C GLY A 86 18.06 -6.39 0.00
N PHE A 87 16.85 -6.89 0.29
CA PHE A 87 16.42 -8.22 -0.15
C PHE A 87 16.33 -8.32 -1.68
N SER A 88 15.70 -7.36 -2.33
CA SER A 88 15.55 -7.32 -3.79
C SER A 88 16.92 -7.34 -4.49
N GLY A 89 17.86 -6.50 -4.04
CA GLY A 89 19.21 -6.47 -4.56
C GLY A 89 19.94 -7.80 -4.38
N ALA A 90 19.92 -8.35 -3.17
CA ALA A 90 20.60 -9.60 -2.87
C ALA A 90 20.04 -10.81 -3.63
N VAL A 91 18.71 -10.96 -3.67
CA VAL A 91 18.07 -12.12 -4.34
C VAL A 91 18.19 -12.03 -5.86
N SER A 92 18.16 -10.83 -6.43
CA SER A 92 18.37 -10.63 -7.87
C SER A 92 19.82 -10.97 -8.28
N ALA A 93 20.80 -10.45 -7.54
CA ALA A 93 22.22 -10.75 -7.80
C ALA A 93 22.57 -12.23 -7.58
N ALA A 94 21.90 -12.92 -6.64
CA ALA A 94 22.05 -14.37 -6.45
C ALA A 94 21.44 -15.21 -7.59
N GLY A 95 20.66 -14.59 -8.51
CA GLY A 95 19.93 -15.30 -9.56
C GLY A 95 18.64 -15.98 -9.04
N GLY A 96 18.20 -15.61 -7.85
CA GLY A 96 17.01 -16.18 -7.22
C GLY A 96 15.72 -15.81 -7.93
N VAL A 97 15.61 -14.55 -8.42
CA VAL A 97 14.46 -14.09 -9.21
C VAL A 97 14.33 -14.93 -10.48
N GLU A 98 15.40 -15.02 -11.27
CA GLU A 98 15.39 -15.76 -12.54
C GLU A 98 15.05 -17.23 -12.34
N SER A 99 15.69 -17.91 -11.38
CA SER A 99 15.43 -19.32 -11.09
C SER A 99 13.98 -19.54 -10.62
N THR A 100 13.43 -18.65 -9.79
CA THR A 100 12.04 -18.75 -9.30
C THR A 100 11.04 -18.56 -10.43
N VAL A 101 11.27 -17.58 -11.30
CA VAL A 101 10.42 -17.31 -12.47
C VAL A 101 10.48 -18.47 -13.46
N ASN A 102 11.68 -18.96 -13.77
CA ASN A 102 11.86 -20.09 -14.70
C ASN A 102 11.17 -21.36 -14.20
N LEU A 103 11.30 -21.68 -12.90
CA LEU A 103 10.54 -22.79 -12.30
C LEU A 103 9.03 -22.54 -12.41
N GLY A 104 8.56 -21.36 -12.07
CA GLY A 104 7.14 -21.00 -12.17
C GLY A 104 6.58 -21.18 -13.58
N LEU A 105 7.28 -20.66 -14.58
CA LEU A 105 6.88 -20.74 -16.00
C LEU A 105 7.09 -22.13 -16.61
N SER A 106 7.94 -22.99 -16.04
CA SER A 106 8.05 -24.39 -16.46
C SER A 106 6.84 -25.24 -16.06
N VAL A 107 6.12 -24.83 -14.99
CA VAL A 107 4.95 -25.53 -14.44
C VAL A 107 3.63 -24.87 -14.87
N LEU A 108 3.59 -23.54 -14.93
CA LEU A 108 2.40 -22.76 -15.24
C LEU A 108 2.57 -22.01 -16.57
N PRO A 109 1.59 -22.10 -17.47
CA PRO A 109 1.63 -21.30 -18.69
C PRO A 109 1.57 -19.79 -18.36
N PRO A 110 2.19 -18.94 -19.20
CA PRO A 110 2.28 -17.48 -18.96
C PRO A 110 0.94 -16.80 -18.75
N ASP A 111 -0.11 -17.24 -19.42
CA ASP A 111 -1.47 -16.70 -19.35
C ASP A 111 -2.14 -16.87 -17.97
N VAL A 112 -1.66 -17.78 -17.12
CA VAL A 112 -2.13 -17.92 -15.72
C VAL A 112 -1.13 -17.39 -14.69
N ALA A 113 0.09 -17.00 -15.09
CA ALA A 113 1.13 -16.54 -14.17
C ALA A 113 0.69 -15.29 -13.41
N VAL A 114 0.00 -14.33 -14.06
CA VAL A 114 -0.50 -13.10 -13.44
C VAL A 114 -1.58 -13.40 -12.40
N VAL A 115 -2.49 -14.33 -12.70
CA VAL A 115 -3.50 -14.79 -11.72
C VAL A 115 -2.81 -15.50 -10.55
N GLY A 116 -1.76 -16.28 -10.83
CA GLY A 116 -0.92 -16.90 -9.80
C GLY A 116 -0.29 -15.89 -8.86
N LEU A 117 0.29 -14.81 -9.39
CA LEU A 117 0.84 -13.70 -8.60
C LEU A 117 -0.22 -13.07 -7.70
N PHE A 118 -1.42 -12.80 -8.24
CA PHE A 118 -2.54 -12.28 -7.45
C PHE A 118 -2.90 -13.20 -6.29
N ILE A 119 -3.09 -14.50 -6.56
CA ILE A 119 -3.49 -15.49 -5.55
C ILE A 119 -2.39 -15.64 -4.48
N ILE A 120 -1.13 -15.76 -4.88
CA ILE A 120 0.00 -15.84 -3.95
C ILE A 120 0.06 -14.58 -3.09
N GLY A 121 -0.10 -13.40 -3.70
CA GLY A 121 -0.18 -12.13 -3.00
C GLY A 121 -1.29 -12.08 -1.95
N CYS A 122 -2.48 -12.62 -2.27
CA CYS A 122 -3.59 -12.74 -1.32
C CYS A 122 -3.21 -13.54 -0.08
N PHE A 123 -2.61 -14.73 -0.27
CA PHE A 123 -2.25 -15.62 0.85
C PHE A 123 -1.10 -15.08 1.70
N ILE A 124 -0.06 -14.56 1.06
CA ILE A 124 1.08 -13.97 1.78
C ILE A 124 0.63 -12.79 2.62
N SER A 125 -0.09 -11.85 2.02
CA SER A 125 -0.55 -10.64 2.71
C SER A 125 -1.53 -10.97 3.84
N LEU A 126 -2.41 -11.94 3.65
CA LEU A 126 -3.31 -12.43 4.70
C LEU A 126 -2.53 -12.96 5.92
N SER A 127 -1.42 -13.65 5.66
CA SER A 127 -0.59 -14.29 6.69
C SER A 127 0.40 -13.32 7.34
N MET A 128 0.99 -12.39 6.57
CA MET A 128 1.91 -11.36 7.09
C MET A 128 1.20 -10.20 7.77
N GLY A 129 -0.05 -9.94 7.39
CA GLY A 129 -0.80 -8.78 7.86
C GLY A 129 -0.27 -7.44 7.33
N THR A 130 0.39 -7.44 6.16
CA THR A 130 0.92 -6.22 5.56
C THR A 130 0.97 -6.30 4.03
N SER A 131 0.32 -5.35 3.37
CA SER A 131 0.40 -5.19 1.92
C SER A 131 1.78 -4.76 1.47
N MET A 132 2.44 -3.89 2.23
CA MET A 132 3.78 -3.38 1.93
C MET A 132 4.83 -4.51 1.88
N GLY A 133 4.86 -5.36 2.91
CA GLY A 133 5.77 -6.50 2.97
C GLY A 133 5.54 -7.48 1.82
N THR A 134 4.28 -7.71 1.46
CA THR A 134 3.89 -8.60 0.35
C THR A 134 4.34 -8.05 -1.00
N ILE A 135 4.09 -6.76 -1.27
CA ILE A 135 4.55 -6.09 -2.50
C ILE A 135 6.07 -6.19 -2.61
N SER A 136 6.78 -5.88 -1.52
CA SER A 136 8.24 -5.93 -1.47
C SER A 136 8.81 -7.32 -1.75
N ALA A 137 8.14 -8.37 -1.29
CA ALA A 137 8.58 -9.74 -1.51
C ALA A 137 8.29 -10.24 -2.93
N LEU A 138 7.17 -9.82 -3.54
CA LEU A 138 6.71 -10.36 -4.83
C LEU A 138 7.06 -9.48 -6.03
N ALA A 139 7.37 -8.19 -5.85
CA ALA A 139 7.69 -7.29 -6.96
C ALA A 139 8.85 -7.81 -7.82
N PRO A 140 9.97 -8.33 -7.29
CA PRO A 140 11.02 -8.89 -8.12
C PRO A 140 10.55 -10.07 -8.99
N ILE A 141 9.62 -10.90 -8.49
CA ILE A 141 9.04 -12.01 -9.28
C ILE A 141 8.16 -11.45 -10.40
N ALA A 142 7.37 -10.40 -10.13
CA ALA A 142 6.58 -9.72 -11.15
C ALA A 142 7.45 -9.15 -12.28
N VAL A 143 8.60 -8.55 -11.93
CA VAL A 143 9.61 -8.07 -12.88
C VAL A 143 10.12 -9.23 -13.73
N GLY A 144 10.57 -10.31 -13.11
CA GLY A 144 11.11 -11.47 -13.82
C GLY A 144 10.08 -12.14 -14.75
N ILE A 145 8.79 -12.21 -14.35
CA ILE A 145 7.72 -12.72 -15.22
C ILE A 145 7.53 -11.80 -16.43
N SER A 146 7.47 -10.47 -16.21
CA SER A 146 7.36 -9.50 -17.31
C SER A 146 8.51 -9.64 -18.31
N ASP A 147 9.75 -9.70 -17.83
CA ASP A 147 10.95 -9.80 -18.66
C ASP A 147 10.98 -11.10 -19.49
N LYS A 148 10.57 -12.21 -18.88
CA LYS A 148 10.60 -13.53 -19.54
C LYS A 148 9.45 -13.76 -20.51
N THR A 149 8.29 -13.19 -20.24
CA THR A 149 7.06 -13.48 -21.02
C THR A 149 6.65 -12.35 -21.95
N GLY A 150 7.17 -11.13 -21.75
CA GLY A 150 6.71 -9.92 -22.45
C GLY A 150 5.34 -9.42 -21.98
N ILE A 151 4.77 -9.98 -20.91
CA ILE A 151 3.57 -9.43 -20.26
C ILE A 151 3.91 -8.03 -19.71
N SER A 152 3.02 -7.06 -19.90
CA SER A 152 3.23 -5.71 -19.36
C SER A 152 3.60 -5.73 -17.88
N MET A 153 4.68 -5.04 -17.53
CA MET A 153 5.15 -4.89 -16.16
C MET A 153 4.04 -4.34 -15.25
N ALA A 154 3.27 -3.37 -15.74
CA ALA A 154 2.18 -2.77 -15.00
C ALA A 154 1.05 -3.76 -14.68
N ILE A 155 0.79 -4.74 -15.56
CA ILE A 155 -0.17 -5.84 -15.30
C ILE A 155 0.38 -6.77 -14.22
N CYS A 156 1.65 -7.18 -14.31
CA CYS A 156 2.28 -8.08 -13.36
C CYS A 156 2.30 -7.48 -11.95
N ILE A 157 2.79 -6.24 -11.81
CA ILE A 157 2.86 -5.59 -10.50
C ILE A 157 1.47 -5.17 -9.99
N GLY A 158 0.56 -4.78 -10.88
CA GLY A 158 -0.84 -4.48 -10.54
C GLY A 158 -1.54 -5.69 -9.90
N SER A 159 -1.26 -6.90 -10.39
CA SER A 159 -1.80 -8.13 -9.81
C SER A 159 -1.25 -8.40 -8.40
N VAL A 160 0.04 -8.14 -8.18
CA VAL A 160 0.67 -8.24 -6.86
C VAL A 160 0.06 -7.24 -5.88
N VAL A 161 -0.09 -5.97 -6.29
CA VAL A 161 -0.73 -4.94 -5.45
C VAL A 161 -2.16 -5.31 -5.11
N CYS A 162 -2.95 -5.77 -6.09
CA CYS A 162 -4.32 -6.22 -5.87
C CYS A 162 -4.39 -7.37 -4.84
N GLY A 163 -3.53 -8.37 -4.97
CA GLY A 163 -3.45 -9.50 -4.04
C GLY A 163 -3.01 -9.07 -2.64
N ALA A 164 -2.00 -8.22 -2.56
CA ALA A 164 -1.51 -7.67 -1.32
C ALA A 164 -2.59 -6.87 -0.56
N MET A 165 -3.35 -6.05 -1.26
CA MET A 165 -4.46 -5.27 -0.68
C MET A 165 -5.62 -6.16 -0.20
N PHE A 166 -5.94 -7.24 -0.93
CA PHE A 166 -6.95 -8.19 -0.48
C PHE A 166 -6.54 -8.89 0.82
N GLY A 167 -5.32 -9.41 0.87
CA GLY A 167 -4.83 -10.14 2.04
C GLY A 167 -4.74 -9.25 3.28
N ASP A 168 -4.21 -8.05 3.14
CA ASP A 168 -4.08 -7.05 4.21
C ASP A 168 -5.46 -6.69 4.81
N ASN A 169 -6.44 -6.40 3.96
CA ASN A 169 -7.81 -6.05 4.36
C ASN A 169 -8.54 -7.19 5.09
N LEU A 170 -8.21 -8.45 4.82
CA LEU A 170 -8.79 -9.63 5.49
C LEU A 170 -7.92 -10.17 6.63
N SER A 171 -6.67 -9.78 6.74
CA SER A 171 -5.79 -10.28 7.79
C SER A 171 -6.29 -9.91 9.19
N MET A 172 -6.28 -10.88 10.11
CA MET A 172 -6.63 -10.65 11.51
C MET A 172 -5.48 -10.01 12.31
N ILE A 173 -4.29 -9.99 11.75
CA ILE A 173 -3.08 -9.44 12.39
C ILE A 173 -2.64 -8.12 11.74
N SER A 174 -3.33 -7.64 10.72
CA SER A 174 -3.07 -6.34 10.09
C SER A 174 -3.37 -5.19 11.04
N ASP A 175 -2.49 -4.19 11.04
CA ASP A 175 -2.63 -2.98 11.84
C ASP A 175 -3.93 -2.23 11.53
N THR A 176 -4.35 -2.19 10.28
CA THR A 176 -5.62 -1.57 9.84
C THR A 176 -6.82 -2.27 10.44
N THR A 177 -6.83 -3.60 10.37
CA THR A 177 -7.89 -4.42 10.95
C THR A 177 -7.96 -4.26 12.47
N ILE A 178 -6.80 -4.28 13.15
CA ILE A 178 -6.71 -4.09 14.60
C ILE A 178 -7.20 -2.69 14.99
N ALA A 179 -6.78 -1.66 14.26
CA ALA A 179 -7.22 -0.28 14.49
C ALA A 179 -8.74 -0.12 14.31
N ALA A 180 -9.30 -0.67 13.22
CA ALA A 180 -10.73 -0.62 12.96
C ALA A 180 -11.56 -1.31 14.06
N VAL A 181 -11.14 -2.52 14.47
CA VAL A 181 -11.82 -3.29 15.52
C VAL A 181 -11.76 -2.57 16.87
N LYS A 182 -10.57 -2.06 17.26
CA LYS A 182 -10.37 -1.34 18.53
C LYS A 182 -11.17 -0.05 18.60
N THR A 183 -11.16 0.75 17.53
CA THR A 183 -11.86 2.04 17.50
C THR A 183 -13.37 1.87 17.53
N GLN A 184 -13.91 0.82 16.92
CA GLN A 184 -15.35 0.54 16.91
C GLN A 184 -15.84 -0.31 18.09
N GLY A 185 -14.93 -0.99 18.79
CA GLY A 185 -15.30 -1.84 19.93
C GLY A 185 -16.01 -3.14 19.53
N CYS A 186 -15.63 -3.76 18.42
CA CYS A 186 -16.17 -5.05 17.97
C CYS A 186 -15.13 -6.16 18.10
N GLN A 187 -15.56 -7.42 17.86
CA GLN A 187 -14.66 -8.55 17.84
C GLN A 187 -14.04 -8.75 16.45
N MET A 188 -12.77 -9.14 16.42
CA MET A 188 -12.01 -9.41 15.19
C MET A 188 -12.74 -10.39 14.26
N LYS A 189 -13.26 -11.49 14.82
CA LYS A 189 -14.00 -12.52 14.08
C LYS A 189 -15.26 -11.98 13.40
N ASP A 190 -15.97 -11.06 14.06
CA ASP A 190 -17.21 -10.49 13.51
C ASP A 190 -16.90 -9.53 12.36
N LYS A 191 -15.84 -8.68 12.50
CA LYS A 191 -15.35 -7.83 11.42
C LYS A 191 -14.87 -8.67 10.24
N PHE A 192 -14.10 -9.73 10.47
CA PHE A 192 -13.62 -10.62 9.42
C PHE A 192 -14.78 -11.21 8.60
N ARG A 193 -15.81 -11.73 9.25
CA ARG A 193 -17.00 -12.30 8.56
C ARG A 193 -17.74 -11.26 7.72
N GLU A 194 -17.94 -10.06 8.27
CA GLU A 194 -18.60 -8.95 7.56
C GLU A 194 -17.76 -8.54 6.34
N ASN A 195 -16.45 -8.38 6.52
CA ASN A 195 -15.53 -7.97 5.50
C ASN A 195 -15.42 -8.99 4.37
N PHE A 196 -15.27 -10.27 4.73
CA PHE A 196 -15.11 -11.36 3.77
C PHE A 196 -16.27 -11.42 2.76
N LEU A 197 -17.51 -11.25 3.22
CA LEU A 197 -18.67 -11.24 2.33
C LEU A 197 -18.67 -10.07 1.34
N ILE A 198 -18.10 -8.93 1.75
CA ILE A 198 -18.03 -7.72 0.91
C ILE A 198 -16.90 -7.83 -0.11
N VAL A 199 -15.71 -8.30 0.32
CA VAL A 199 -14.50 -8.20 -0.51
C VAL A 199 -14.24 -9.44 -1.37
N LEU A 200 -14.79 -10.60 -1.00
CA LEU A 200 -14.61 -11.84 -1.78
C LEU A 200 -15.13 -11.73 -3.22
N PRO A 201 -16.34 -11.16 -3.49
CA PRO A 201 -16.79 -10.97 -4.87
C PRO A 201 -15.84 -10.10 -5.71
N ALA A 202 -15.27 -9.06 -5.10
CA ALA A 202 -14.28 -8.20 -5.76
C ALA A 202 -13.00 -8.98 -6.09
N ALA A 203 -12.51 -9.82 -5.19
CA ALA A 203 -11.31 -10.63 -5.41
C ALA A 203 -11.51 -11.67 -6.52
N VAL A 204 -12.65 -12.37 -6.50
CA VAL A 204 -12.99 -13.35 -7.55
C VAL A 204 -13.08 -12.67 -8.91
N LEU A 205 -13.76 -11.53 -9.00
CA LEU A 205 -13.88 -10.79 -10.25
C LEU A 205 -12.51 -10.24 -10.70
N THR A 206 -11.66 -9.81 -9.79
CA THR A 206 -10.27 -9.40 -10.09
C THR A 206 -9.48 -10.54 -10.72
N ALA A 207 -9.53 -11.74 -10.13
CA ALA A 207 -8.87 -12.92 -10.70
C ALA A 207 -9.38 -13.26 -12.10
N VAL A 208 -10.69 -13.17 -12.31
CA VAL A 208 -11.33 -13.40 -13.62
C VAL A 208 -10.89 -12.35 -14.64
N ILE A 209 -10.82 -11.07 -14.26
CA ILE A 209 -10.35 -10.00 -15.16
C ILE A 209 -8.89 -10.24 -15.54
N PHE A 210 -7.99 -10.52 -14.60
CA PHE A 210 -6.59 -10.83 -14.91
C PHE A 210 -6.47 -12.05 -15.84
N PHE A 211 -7.27 -13.10 -15.60
CA PHE A 211 -7.28 -14.28 -16.47
C PHE A 211 -7.66 -13.93 -17.92
N PHE A 212 -8.74 -13.18 -18.13
CA PHE A 212 -9.14 -12.80 -19.48
C PHE A 212 -8.21 -11.77 -20.12
N LEU A 213 -7.57 -10.91 -19.33
CA LEU A 213 -6.62 -9.91 -19.82
C LEU A 213 -5.34 -10.55 -20.37
N THR A 214 -4.92 -11.69 -19.78
CA THR A 214 -3.70 -12.39 -20.18
C THR A 214 -3.95 -13.58 -21.11
N ARG A 215 -5.18 -14.07 -21.19
CA ARG A 215 -5.54 -15.21 -22.02
C ARG A 215 -5.53 -14.86 -23.51
N GLY A 216 -4.98 -15.78 -24.32
CA GLY A 216 -5.05 -15.71 -25.80
C GLY A 216 -4.06 -14.73 -26.43
N GLN A 217 -3.17 -14.16 -25.65
CA GLN A 217 -2.01 -13.44 -26.18
C GLN A 217 -0.88 -14.46 -26.42
N SER A 218 -0.21 -14.35 -27.56
CA SER A 218 0.94 -15.20 -27.87
C SER A 218 2.15 -14.69 -27.12
N TYR A 219 2.31 -15.08 -25.86
CA TYR A 219 3.51 -14.79 -25.10
C TYR A 219 4.63 -15.70 -25.55
N GLN A 220 5.73 -15.12 -26.01
CA GLN A 220 6.93 -15.86 -26.34
C GLN A 220 7.86 -15.83 -25.13
N ILE A 221 8.07 -17.01 -24.54
CA ILE A 221 9.07 -17.15 -23.47
C ILE A 221 10.45 -16.91 -24.09
N THR A 222 11.13 -15.86 -23.62
CA THR A 222 12.47 -15.50 -24.06
C THR A 222 13.53 -16.30 -23.29
N GLY A 223 14.35 -17.06 -24.02
CA GLY A 223 15.46 -17.86 -23.47
C GLY A 223 15.04 -19.22 -22.90
N ALA A 224 16.01 -19.93 -22.35
CA ALA A 224 15.79 -21.19 -21.68
C ALA A 224 15.16 -20.98 -20.30
N LEU A 225 14.35 -21.96 -19.87
CA LEU A 225 13.77 -21.98 -18.52
C LEU A 225 14.65 -22.79 -17.55
N ASP A 226 15.96 -22.58 -17.61
CA ASP A 226 16.89 -23.23 -16.69
C ASP A 226 16.75 -22.60 -15.31
N TYR A 227 16.68 -23.43 -14.28
CA TYR A 227 16.59 -22.99 -12.91
C TYR A 227 17.47 -23.78 -11.96
N ASP A 228 17.93 -23.13 -10.91
CA ASP A 228 18.72 -23.73 -9.84
C ASP A 228 17.92 -23.70 -8.55
N LEU A 229 17.60 -24.86 -7.98
CA LEU A 229 16.79 -24.98 -6.75
C LEU A 229 17.46 -24.29 -5.55
N TRP A 230 18.80 -24.27 -5.48
CA TRP A 230 19.49 -23.54 -4.41
C TRP A 230 19.23 -22.04 -4.47
N LYS A 231 19.19 -21.46 -5.67
CA LYS A 231 18.90 -20.04 -5.88
C LYS A 231 17.45 -19.67 -5.56
N ILE A 232 16.54 -20.63 -5.58
CA ILE A 232 15.12 -20.44 -5.20
C ILE A 232 14.94 -20.46 -3.69
N LEU A 233 15.85 -21.09 -2.94
CA LEU A 233 15.72 -21.26 -1.47
C LEU A 233 15.41 -19.97 -0.71
N PRO A 234 16.03 -18.79 -1.00
CA PRO A 234 15.69 -17.54 -0.33
C PRO A 234 14.20 -17.18 -0.44
N TYR A 235 13.62 -17.34 -1.64
CA TYR A 235 12.18 -17.07 -1.84
C TYR A 235 11.30 -18.07 -1.10
N ILE A 236 11.65 -19.35 -1.13
CA ILE A 236 10.90 -20.38 -0.38
C ILE A 236 10.86 -20.03 1.11
N LEU A 237 12.00 -19.64 1.69
CA LEU A 237 12.09 -19.28 3.10
C LEU A 237 11.30 -17.99 3.41
N VAL A 238 11.36 -16.98 2.53
CA VAL A 238 10.56 -15.75 2.65
C VAL A 238 9.07 -16.08 2.58
N LEU A 239 8.65 -16.90 1.61
CA LEU A 239 7.23 -17.28 1.45
C LEU A 239 6.73 -18.09 2.65
N ILE A 240 7.49 -19.09 3.10
CA ILE A 240 7.11 -19.89 4.28
C ILE A 240 7.08 -19.00 5.52
N GLY A 241 8.11 -18.17 5.76
CA GLY A 241 8.15 -17.24 6.87
C GLY A 241 6.95 -16.31 6.90
N ALA A 242 6.57 -15.77 5.73
CA ALA A 242 5.39 -14.95 5.57
C ALA A 242 4.10 -15.72 5.86
N LEU A 243 3.95 -16.94 5.32
CA LEU A 243 2.74 -17.76 5.50
C LEU A 243 2.54 -18.23 6.95
N VAL A 244 3.59 -18.40 7.74
CA VAL A 244 3.49 -18.73 9.18
C VAL A 244 3.41 -17.47 10.06
N GLY A 245 3.35 -16.27 9.46
CA GLY A 245 3.15 -15.01 10.18
C GLY A 245 4.41 -14.49 10.90
N VAL A 246 5.61 -14.83 10.41
CA VAL A 246 6.86 -14.25 10.93
C VAL A 246 6.90 -12.75 10.58
N ASN A 247 7.43 -11.95 11.50
CA ASN A 247 7.55 -10.52 11.33
C ASN A 247 8.29 -10.15 10.03
N VAL A 248 7.77 -9.19 9.27
CA VAL A 248 8.25 -8.77 7.95
C VAL A 248 9.75 -8.41 7.93
N PHE A 249 10.28 -7.79 8.99
CA PHE A 249 11.70 -7.46 9.10
C PHE A 249 12.56 -8.71 9.16
N ILE A 250 12.15 -9.70 9.98
CA ILE A 250 12.87 -10.98 10.10
C ILE A 250 12.86 -11.72 8.77
N VAL A 251 11.72 -11.71 8.07
CA VAL A 251 11.55 -12.34 6.77
C VAL A 251 12.46 -11.69 5.72
N LEU A 252 12.46 -10.37 5.62
CA LEU A 252 13.27 -9.65 4.60
C LEU A 252 14.76 -9.69 4.92
N ILE A 253 15.16 -9.49 6.18
CA ILE A 253 16.57 -9.56 6.59
C ILE A 253 17.08 -11.00 6.47
N GLY A 254 16.32 -11.98 6.94
CA GLY A 254 16.66 -13.40 6.81
C GLY A 254 16.78 -13.83 5.35
N GLY A 255 15.83 -13.41 4.50
CA GLY A 255 15.88 -13.60 3.05
C GLY A 255 17.13 -12.99 2.41
N THR A 256 17.51 -11.77 2.83
CA THR A 256 18.76 -11.13 2.37
C THR A 256 19.98 -11.95 2.73
N VAL A 257 20.10 -12.37 3.99
CA VAL A 257 21.25 -13.17 4.46
C VAL A 257 21.35 -14.49 3.70
N VAL A 258 20.23 -15.21 3.54
CA VAL A 258 20.21 -16.47 2.81
C VAL A 258 20.53 -16.25 1.33
N SER A 259 20.04 -15.17 0.70
CA SER A 259 20.38 -14.82 -0.69
C SER A 259 21.88 -14.60 -0.87
N LEU A 260 22.52 -13.89 0.07
CA LEU A 260 23.97 -13.67 0.04
C LEU A 260 24.76 -14.98 0.19
N ILE A 261 24.36 -15.84 1.15
CA ILE A 261 24.99 -17.15 1.36
C ILE A 261 24.87 -18.00 0.09
N VAL A 262 23.68 -18.11 -0.48
CA VAL A 262 23.44 -18.87 -1.71
C VAL A 262 24.20 -18.25 -2.88
N GLY A 263 24.16 -16.93 -3.05
CA GLY A 263 24.84 -16.23 -4.12
C GLY A 263 26.36 -16.46 -4.11
N VAL A 264 26.97 -16.44 -2.93
CA VAL A 264 28.40 -16.76 -2.77
C VAL A 264 28.67 -18.25 -3.02
N ALA A 265 27.86 -19.13 -2.45
CA ALA A 265 28.04 -20.58 -2.60
C ALA A 265 27.87 -21.05 -4.05
N THR A 266 26.99 -20.41 -4.83
CA THR A 266 26.78 -20.71 -6.26
C THR A 266 27.72 -19.92 -7.20
N GLY A 267 28.58 -19.06 -6.66
CA GLY A 267 29.49 -18.21 -7.44
C GLY A 267 28.80 -17.05 -8.19
N SER A 268 27.52 -16.78 -7.91
CA SER A 268 26.78 -15.67 -8.52
C SER A 268 27.14 -14.31 -7.92
N ILE A 269 27.64 -14.28 -6.67
CA ILE A 269 28.07 -13.08 -5.96
C ILE A 269 29.51 -13.30 -5.47
N ALA A 270 30.43 -12.40 -5.80
CA ALA A 270 31.75 -12.41 -5.21
C ALA A 270 31.71 -11.96 -3.74
N VAL A 271 32.51 -12.59 -2.86
CA VAL A 271 32.53 -12.26 -1.42
C VAL A 271 32.78 -10.77 -1.19
N GLY A 272 33.65 -10.13 -1.99
CA GLY A 272 33.94 -8.70 -1.91
C GLY A 272 32.79 -7.78 -2.32
N GLU A 273 31.78 -8.29 -3.04
CA GLU A 273 30.66 -7.48 -3.58
C GLU A 273 29.39 -7.60 -2.75
N MET A 274 29.34 -8.50 -1.75
CA MET A 274 28.14 -8.77 -0.95
C MET A 274 27.49 -7.50 -0.38
N PHE A 275 28.29 -6.63 0.24
CA PHE A 275 27.79 -5.38 0.83
C PHE A 275 27.37 -4.35 -0.21
N GLN A 276 28.07 -4.31 -1.35
CA GLN A 276 27.73 -3.42 -2.45
C GLN A 276 26.38 -3.80 -3.08
N VAL A 277 26.10 -5.08 -3.26
CA VAL A 277 24.83 -5.58 -3.78
C VAL A 277 23.66 -5.18 -2.87
N VAL A 278 23.80 -5.39 -1.56
CA VAL A 278 22.77 -4.96 -0.59
C VAL A 278 22.65 -3.43 -0.58
N GLY A 279 23.78 -2.72 -0.57
CA GLY A 279 23.82 -1.25 -0.55
C GLY A 279 23.13 -0.62 -1.76
N SER A 280 23.35 -1.16 -2.96
CA SER A 280 22.67 -0.68 -4.19
C SER A 280 21.15 -0.89 -4.12
N GLY A 281 20.70 -2.04 -3.63
CA GLY A 281 19.28 -2.30 -3.41
C GLY A 281 18.65 -1.35 -2.40
N VAL A 282 19.32 -1.11 -1.26
CA VAL A 282 18.88 -0.12 -0.25
C VAL A 282 18.81 1.28 -0.84
N THR A 283 19.81 1.68 -1.63
CA THR A 283 19.84 3.01 -2.27
C THR A 283 18.66 3.21 -3.23
N GLY A 284 18.24 2.14 -3.94
CA GLY A 284 17.07 2.18 -4.81
C GLY A 284 15.76 2.54 -4.08
N MET A 285 15.73 2.46 -2.73
CA MET A 285 14.56 2.80 -1.91
C MET A 285 14.65 4.19 -1.25
N TYR A 286 15.70 5.00 -1.54
CA TYR A 286 15.87 6.30 -0.89
C TYR A 286 14.78 7.30 -1.26
N ASP A 287 14.40 7.38 -2.52
CA ASP A 287 13.39 8.35 -2.98
C ASP A 287 12.05 8.14 -2.28
N ILE A 288 11.57 6.89 -2.23
CA ILE A 288 10.30 6.57 -1.56
C ILE A 288 10.39 6.81 -0.05
N THR A 289 11.53 6.54 0.57
CA THR A 289 11.75 6.79 2.01
C THR A 289 11.69 8.29 2.29
N VAL A 290 12.37 9.12 1.49
CA VAL A 290 12.35 10.58 1.61
C VAL A 290 10.95 11.14 1.37
N ILE A 291 10.24 10.67 0.33
CA ILE A 291 8.86 11.08 0.05
C ILE A 291 7.97 10.78 1.27
N SER A 292 8.08 9.60 1.86
CA SER A 292 7.25 9.20 3.01
C SER A 292 7.48 10.10 4.22
N ILE A 293 8.71 10.49 4.48
CA ILE A 293 9.06 11.45 5.53
C ILE A 293 8.44 12.83 5.25
N ILE A 294 8.55 13.33 4.00
CA ILE A 294 7.99 14.64 3.62
C ILE A 294 6.46 14.64 3.74
N VAL A 295 5.81 13.56 3.29
CA VAL A 295 4.35 13.38 3.44
C VAL A 295 3.95 13.42 4.91
N ALA A 296 4.66 12.71 5.79
CA ALA A 296 4.40 12.75 7.23
C ALA A 296 4.53 14.17 7.82
N CYS A 297 5.52 14.95 7.36
CA CYS A 297 5.68 16.35 7.73
C CYS A 297 4.45 17.20 7.34
N ILE A 298 3.99 17.05 6.09
CA ILE A 298 2.84 17.82 5.56
C ILE A 298 1.58 17.44 6.34
N VAL A 299 1.33 16.15 6.51
CA VAL A 299 0.14 15.62 7.18
C VAL A 299 0.02 16.13 8.61
N GLU A 300 1.12 16.11 9.37
CA GLU A 300 1.08 16.56 10.76
C GLU A 300 0.87 18.08 10.87
N LEU A 301 1.43 18.89 9.95
CA LEU A 301 1.13 20.31 9.88
C LEU A 301 -0.34 20.57 9.51
N VAL A 302 -0.88 19.86 8.52
CA VAL A 302 -2.31 19.94 8.13
C VAL A 302 -3.22 19.57 9.29
N ARG A 303 -2.86 18.54 10.05
CA ARG A 303 -3.56 18.10 11.26
C ARG A 303 -3.55 19.18 12.34
N GLU A 304 -2.37 19.72 12.67
CA GLU A 304 -2.18 20.77 13.66
C GLU A 304 -2.96 22.05 13.30
N TYR A 305 -3.09 22.36 12.00
CA TYR A 305 -3.82 23.54 11.53
C TYR A 305 -5.34 23.34 11.43
N GLY A 306 -5.83 22.12 11.72
CA GLY A 306 -7.24 21.78 11.76
C GLY A 306 -7.84 21.35 10.42
N GLY A 307 -7.02 20.98 9.42
CA GLY A 307 -7.49 20.53 8.11
C GLY A 307 -8.29 19.24 8.19
N ILE A 308 -7.76 18.25 8.88
CA ILE A 308 -8.45 16.97 9.06
C ILE A 308 -9.74 17.13 9.84
N ARG A 309 -9.72 17.95 10.91
CA ARG A 309 -10.93 18.25 11.67
C ARG A 309 -12.03 18.91 10.83
N PHE A 310 -11.66 19.80 9.91
CA PHE A 310 -12.61 20.39 8.96
C PHE A 310 -13.32 19.31 8.13
N LEU A 311 -12.58 18.34 7.57
CA LEU A 311 -13.16 17.22 6.81
C LEU A 311 -14.12 16.39 7.67
N LEU A 312 -13.70 16.05 8.89
CA LEU A 312 -14.49 15.26 9.83
C LEU A 312 -15.83 15.95 10.15
N GLU A 313 -15.79 17.25 10.47
CA GLU A 313 -16.99 18.03 10.79
C GLU A 313 -17.89 18.21 9.56
N MET A 314 -17.33 18.42 8.38
CA MET A 314 -18.08 18.60 7.13
C MET A 314 -18.86 17.32 6.78
N ILE A 315 -18.23 16.17 6.85
CA ILE A 315 -18.84 14.88 6.51
C ILE A 315 -19.93 14.54 7.55
N LYS A 316 -19.65 14.71 8.85
CA LYS A 316 -20.63 14.45 9.92
C LYS A 316 -21.93 15.24 9.74
N LYS A 317 -21.85 16.49 9.29
CA LYS A 317 -23.03 17.34 9.02
C LYS A 317 -23.87 16.87 7.83
N GLY A 318 -23.29 16.16 6.88
CA GLY A 318 -23.97 15.64 5.68
C GLY A 318 -24.73 14.33 5.89
N VAL A 319 -24.50 13.64 6.99
CA VAL A 319 -25.06 12.30 7.26
C VAL A 319 -26.56 12.38 7.58
N ARG A 320 -27.36 11.54 6.90
CA ARG A 320 -28.81 11.41 7.12
C ARG A 320 -29.25 9.96 6.99
N GLY A 321 -29.85 9.43 8.06
CA GLY A 321 -30.38 8.05 8.11
C GLY A 321 -29.31 6.97 8.08
N PRO A 322 -29.68 5.67 8.27
CA PRO A 322 -28.73 4.58 8.42
C PRO A 322 -27.84 4.32 7.21
N LYS A 323 -28.39 4.34 5.98
CA LYS A 323 -27.58 4.20 4.75
C LYS A 323 -26.64 5.40 4.56
N GLY A 324 -27.14 6.63 4.85
CA GLY A 324 -26.32 7.84 4.84
C GLY A 324 -25.18 7.78 5.86
N ALA A 325 -25.38 7.12 6.99
CA ALA A 325 -24.34 6.88 7.99
C ALA A 325 -23.25 5.95 7.46
N GLU A 326 -23.63 4.84 6.81
CA GLU A 326 -22.66 3.93 6.19
C GLU A 326 -21.85 4.64 5.08
N PHE A 327 -22.50 5.43 4.21
CA PHE A 327 -21.81 6.27 3.21
C PHE A 327 -20.94 7.35 3.85
N GLY A 328 -21.41 7.94 4.96
CA GLY A 328 -20.64 8.92 5.73
C GLY A 328 -19.36 8.34 6.31
N ILE A 329 -19.42 7.14 6.88
CA ILE A 329 -18.27 6.40 7.40
C ILE A 329 -17.28 6.08 6.25
N ALA A 330 -17.80 5.61 5.12
CA ALA A 330 -17.00 5.32 3.93
C ALA A 330 -16.27 6.57 3.41
N ALA A 331 -16.99 7.66 3.22
CA ALA A 331 -16.43 8.94 2.78
C ALA A 331 -15.43 9.52 3.78
N LEU A 332 -15.69 9.35 5.08
CA LEU A 332 -14.82 9.79 6.16
C LEU A 332 -13.46 9.07 6.10
N SER A 333 -13.51 7.73 6.03
CA SER A 333 -12.31 6.90 5.94
C SER A 333 -11.46 7.26 4.71
N LEU A 334 -12.10 7.29 3.54
CA LEU A 334 -11.44 7.64 2.28
C LEU A 334 -10.83 9.06 2.30
N ALA A 335 -11.60 10.06 2.76
CA ALA A 335 -11.12 11.44 2.79
C ALA A 335 -9.93 11.64 3.74
N VAL A 336 -9.96 11.00 4.91
CA VAL A 336 -8.84 11.07 5.86
C VAL A 336 -7.64 10.33 5.29
N ASP A 337 -7.83 9.17 4.64
CA ASP A 337 -6.75 8.43 4.01
C ASP A 337 -6.09 9.22 2.87
N CYS A 338 -6.87 9.87 2.03
CA CYS A 338 -6.35 10.80 1.02
C CYS A 338 -5.49 11.93 1.63
N CYS A 339 -5.78 12.35 2.86
CA CYS A 339 -5.01 13.40 3.53
C CYS A 339 -3.79 12.86 4.27
N THR A 340 -3.83 11.62 4.75
CA THR A 340 -2.77 11.02 5.58
C THR A 340 -1.81 10.14 4.79
N ALA A 341 -2.24 9.67 3.61
CA ALA A 341 -1.53 8.67 2.81
C ALA A 341 -1.10 7.43 3.63
N ASN A 342 -1.88 7.12 4.69
CA ASN A 342 -1.63 5.99 5.58
C ASN A 342 -2.97 5.49 6.15
N ASN A 343 -3.38 4.30 5.72
CA ASN A 343 -4.66 3.72 6.08
C ASN A 343 -4.85 3.45 7.58
N THR A 344 -3.81 3.03 8.29
CA THR A 344 -3.88 2.81 9.76
C THR A 344 -4.12 4.12 10.49
N VAL A 345 -3.37 5.17 10.15
CA VAL A 345 -3.54 6.52 10.70
C VAL A 345 -4.94 7.06 10.37
N ALA A 346 -5.40 6.86 9.13
CA ALA A 346 -6.74 7.27 8.70
C ALA A 346 -7.84 6.63 9.56
N ILE A 347 -7.75 5.32 9.79
CA ILE A 347 -8.70 4.57 10.62
C ILE A 347 -8.70 5.06 12.08
N VAL A 348 -7.51 5.25 12.66
CA VAL A 348 -7.39 5.75 14.05
C VAL A 348 -8.00 7.13 14.20
N MET A 349 -7.79 8.02 13.21
CA MET A 349 -8.31 9.39 13.25
C MET A 349 -9.81 9.47 12.96
N ALA A 350 -10.30 8.72 11.98
CA ALA A 350 -11.71 8.68 11.61
C ALA A 350 -12.57 7.87 12.59
N GLY A 351 -11.96 6.87 13.26
CA GLY A 351 -12.64 5.88 14.09
C GLY A 351 -13.58 6.44 15.14
N PRO A 352 -13.18 7.38 16.00
CA PRO A 352 -14.07 7.96 17.02
C PRO A 352 -15.32 8.62 16.42
N ILE A 353 -15.17 9.34 15.31
CA ILE A 353 -16.31 10.01 14.64
C ILE A 353 -17.18 8.98 13.90
N ALA A 354 -16.57 7.99 13.28
CA ALA A 354 -17.30 6.88 12.66
C ALA A 354 -18.15 6.13 13.70
N LYS A 355 -17.62 5.94 14.91
CA LYS A 355 -18.35 5.33 16.02
C LYS A 355 -19.54 6.20 16.44
N ASP A 356 -19.34 7.49 16.63
CA ASP A 356 -20.44 8.45 16.95
C ASP A 356 -21.55 8.41 15.88
N ILE A 357 -21.17 8.35 14.59
CA ILE A 357 -22.11 8.23 13.48
C ILE A 357 -22.84 6.88 13.56
N ALA A 358 -22.09 5.79 13.74
CA ALA A 358 -22.66 4.44 13.82
C ALA A 358 -23.68 4.31 14.96
N ASP A 359 -23.32 4.78 16.15
CA ASP A 359 -24.19 4.75 17.35
C ASP A 359 -25.44 5.62 17.15
N SER A 360 -25.31 6.81 16.55
CA SER A 360 -26.42 7.73 16.29
C SER A 360 -27.46 7.20 15.30
N TYR A 361 -27.05 6.36 14.35
CA TYR A 361 -27.90 5.86 13.27
C TYR A 361 -28.13 4.35 13.27
N GLY A 362 -27.68 3.64 14.31
CA GLY A 362 -27.90 2.20 14.49
C GLY A 362 -27.10 1.32 13.52
N VAL A 363 -25.91 1.77 13.08
CA VAL A 363 -24.97 0.95 12.33
C VAL A 363 -24.20 0.06 13.30
N SER A 364 -24.16 -1.25 13.05
CA SER A 364 -23.47 -2.18 13.96
C SER A 364 -21.95 -1.90 13.99
N PRO A 365 -21.27 -2.06 15.15
CA PRO A 365 -19.83 -1.83 15.28
C PRO A 365 -18.97 -2.61 14.28
N ARG A 366 -19.32 -3.89 14.01
CA ARG A 366 -18.62 -4.71 13.01
C ARG A 366 -18.74 -4.14 11.60
N ARG A 367 -19.89 -3.56 11.26
CA ARG A 367 -20.14 -2.94 9.96
C ARG A 367 -19.36 -1.65 9.82
N SER A 368 -19.37 -0.80 10.84
CA SER A 368 -18.58 0.42 10.88
C SER A 368 -17.08 0.13 10.77
N ALA A 369 -16.57 -0.87 11.51
CA ALA A 369 -15.19 -1.32 11.41
C ALA A 369 -14.82 -1.82 10.00
N SER A 370 -15.72 -2.61 9.37
CA SER A 370 -15.53 -3.10 8.01
C SER A 370 -15.47 -1.96 7.00
N LEU A 371 -16.38 -0.98 7.08
CA LEU A 371 -16.39 0.17 6.17
C LEU A 371 -15.17 1.08 6.34
N LEU A 372 -14.73 1.32 7.58
CA LEU A 372 -13.51 2.07 7.85
C LEU A 372 -12.30 1.41 7.16
N ASP A 373 -12.14 0.12 7.35
CA ASP A 373 -11.00 -0.62 6.80
C ASP A 373 -11.09 -0.78 5.27
N ILE A 374 -12.26 -1.07 4.71
CA ILE A 374 -12.45 -1.16 3.26
C ILE A 374 -12.11 0.16 2.58
N PHE A 375 -12.67 1.27 3.04
CA PHE A 375 -12.52 2.55 2.34
C PHE A 375 -11.17 3.24 2.58
N SER A 376 -10.49 2.97 3.69
CA SER A 376 -9.07 3.33 3.81
C SER A 376 -8.20 2.49 2.88
N SER A 377 -8.47 1.18 2.75
CA SER A 377 -7.75 0.32 1.81
C SER A 377 -8.03 0.69 0.35
N VAL A 378 -9.27 1.10 -0.01
CA VAL A 378 -9.58 1.64 -1.34
C VAL A 378 -8.76 2.88 -1.65
N GLY A 379 -8.72 3.84 -0.72
CA GLY A 379 -7.90 5.04 -0.84
C GLY A 379 -6.43 4.68 -1.03
N GLN A 380 -5.88 4.00 -0.06
CA GLN A 380 -4.47 3.64 -0.04
C GLN A 380 -4.02 2.81 -1.27
N GLY A 381 -4.91 1.96 -1.80
CA GLY A 381 -4.63 1.17 -2.99
C GLY A 381 -4.68 1.96 -4.30
N LEU A 382 -5.29 3.15 -4.33
CA LEU A 382 -5.47 3.97 -5.54
C LEU A 382 -4.69 5.29 -5.48
N LEU A 383 -4.21 5.71 -4.31
CA LEU A 383 -3.48 6.96 -4.15
C LEU A 383 -2.09 6.88 -4.79
N PRO A 384 -1.78 7.70 -5.79
CA PRO A 384 -0.48 7.65 -6.49
C PRO A 384 0.71 8.01 -5.58
N TYR A 385 0.45 8.64 -4.45
CA TYR A 385 1.42 8.97 -3.41
C TYR A 385 1.29 8.07 -2.16
N GLY A 386 0.45 7.05 -2.22
CA GLY A 386 0.32 6.03 -1.19
C GLY A 386 1.53 5.10 -1.16
N ALA A 387 1.89 4.63 0.01
CA ALA A 387 3.09 3.83 0.23
C ALA A 387 3.14 2.57 -0.64
N GLN A 388 1.99 1.90 -0.85
CA GLN A 388 1.88 0.68 -1.66
C GLN A 388 2.24 0.93 -3.12
N LEU A 389 1.66 1.97 -3.74
CA LEU A 389 1.93 2.29 -5.14
C LEU A 389 3.32 2.87 -5.35
N LEU A 390 3.81 3.69 -4.43
CA LEU A 390 5.18 4.19 -4.49
C LEU A 390 6.20 3.04 -4.38
N SER A 391 5.95 2.06 -3.49
CA SER A 391 6.81 0.88 -3.36
C SER A 391 6.80 0.02 -4.62
N ALA A 392 5.61 -0.28 -5.14
CA ALA A 392 5.44 -1.04 -6.37
C ALA A 392 6.13 -0.36 -7.56
N ALA A 393 5.92 0.94 -7.73
CA ALA A 393 6.49 1.76 -8.78
C ALA A 393 8.03 1.79 -8.71
N SER A 394 8.58 2.03 -7.51
CA SER A 394 10.04 2.07 -7.30
C SER A 394 10.70 0.73 -7.61
N LEU A 395 10.11 -0.39 -7.17
CA LEU A 395 10.65 -1.72 -7.40
C LEU A 395 10.60 -2.19 -8.87
N CYS A 396 9.69 -1.63 -9.65
CA CYS A 396 9.45 -2.01 -11.05
C CYS A 396 9.88 -0.93 -12.06
N ALA A 397 10.50 0.16 -11.61
CA ALA A 397 10.87 1.32 -12.44
C ALA A 397 9.68 1.87 -13.27
N LEU A 398 8.50 1.95 -12.64
CA LEU A 398 7.25 2.49 -13.21
C LEU A 398 6.82 3.74 -12.44
N THR A 399 5.89 4.49 -13.03
CA THR A 399 5.11 5.49 -12.28
C THR A 399 3.86 4.85 -11.66
N PRO A 400 3.35 5.37 -10.53
CA PRO A 400 2.07 4.94 -9.99
C PRO A 400 0.92 5.00 -11.00
N PHE A 401 0.94 5.97 -11.93
CA PHE A 401 -0.12 6.14 -12.95
C PHE A 401 -0.14 5.03 -14.01
N GLU A 402 0.99 4.40 -14.28
CA GLU A 402 1.05 3.23 -15.17
C GLU A 402 0.45 1.99 -14.51
N ILE A 403 0.48 1.91 -13.17
CA ILE A 403 -0.05 0.78 -12.39
C ILE A 403 -1.55 0.92 -12.13
N ILE A 404 -2.02 2.14 -11.84
CA ILE A 404 -3.43 2.43 -11.47
C ILE A 404 -4.47 1.79 -12.40
N PRO A 405 -4.33 1.78 -13.74
CA PRO A 405 -5.30 1.16 -14.65
C PRO A 405 -5.53 -0.34 -14.41
N TYR A 406 -4.59 -1.01 -13.73
CA TYR A 406 -4.63 -2.45 -13.45
C TYR A 406 -4.95 -2.77 -12.00
N LEU A 407 -5.36 -1.79 -11.20
CA LEU A 407 -5.74 -1.97 -9.80
C LEU A 407 -7.22 -2.32 -9.69
N PHE A 408 -7.60 -3.44 -10.28
CA PHE A 408 -9.01 -3.87 -10.33
C PHE A 408 -9.58 -4.13 -8.94
N TYR A 409 -8.80 -4.74 -8.03
CA TYR A 409 -9.31 -5.11 -6.72
C TYR A 409 -9.77 -3.91 -5.87
N PRO A 410 -9.00 -2.84 -5.66
CA PRO A 410 -9.46 -1.68 -4.90
C PRO A 410 -10.74 -1.04 -5.49
N ILE A 411 -10.83 -0.96 -6.82
CA ILE A 411 -12.00 -0.41 -7.51
C ILE A 411 -13.23 -1.31 -7.29
N LEU A 412 -13.09 -2.61 -7.53
CA LEU A 412 -14.17 -3.58 -7.38
C LEU A 412 -14.58 -3.75 -5.91
N MET A 413 -13.65 -3.60 -4.97
CA MET A 413 -13.93 -3.59 -3.54
C MET A 413 -14.82 -2.41 -3.15
N ALA A 414 -14.54 -1.21 -3.68
CA ALA A 414 -15.40 -0.03 -3.50
C ALA A 414 -16.81 -0.27 -4.07
N VAL A 415 -16.90 -0.78 -5.30
CA VAL A 415 -18.18 -1.11 -5.95
C VAL A 415 -18.94 -2.15 -5.14
N SER A 416 -18.29 -3.23 -4.72
CA SER A 416 -18.92 -4.27 -3.89
C SER A 416 -19.43 -3.68 -2.57
N ALA A 417 -18.64 -2.87 -1.87
CA ALA A 417 -19.06 -2.23 -0.62
C ALA A 417 -20.27 -1.29 -0.84
N PHE A 418 -20.28 -0.50 -1.91
CA PHE A 418 -21.44 0.34 -2.25
C PHE A 418 -22.70 -0.50 -2.55
N CYS A 419 -22.57 -1.60 -3.30
CA CYS A 419 -23.69 -2.53 -3.52
C CYS A 419 -24.23 -3.11 -2.19
N PHE A 420 -23.34 -3.49 -1.28
CA PHE A 420 -23.75 -4.00 0.04
C PHE A 420 -24.48 -2.93 0.88
N ILE A 421 -24.06 -1.65 0.82
CA ILE A 421 -24.76 -0.56 1.50
C ILE A 421 -26.17 -0.37 0.90
N LEU A 422 -26.28 -0.39 -0.42
CA LEU A 422 -27.55 -0.13 -1.12
C LEU A 422 -28.54 -1.28 -1.00
N LEU A 423 -28.07 -2.53 -1.11
CA LEU A 423 -28.93 -3.74 -1.15
C LEU A 423 -29.39 -4.20 0.23
N ARG A 424 -28.82 -3.70 1.32
CA ARG A 424 -29.19 -4.09 2.67
C ARG A 424 -30.67 -3.75 2.92
N LYS A 425 -31.49 -4.79 3.04
CA LYS A 425 -32.86 -4.68 3.58
C LYS A 425 -32.76 -4.33 5.06
N ARG A 426 -33.65 -3.47 5.54
CA ARG A 426 -33.77 -3.06 6.94
C ARG A 426 -34.07 -4.22 7.86
#